data_f9379bb5ff99f0ab14b6a00c6a2b232e
#
_entry.id   f9379bb5ff99f0ab14b6a00c6a2b232e
#
_cell.length_a   1.000
_cell.length_b   1.000
_cell.length_c   1.000
_cell.angle_alpha   90.00
_cell.angle_beta   90.00
_cell.angle_gamma   90.00
#
_symmetry.space_group_name_H-M   'P 1'
#
loop_
_entity.id
_entity.type
_entity.pdbx_description
1 polymer ?
#
loop_
_entity_poly.entity_id
_entity_poly.type
_entity_poly.pdbx_seq_one_letter_code
_entity_poly.pdbx_strand_id
1 'polypeptide(L)'
;MGQKINPIALRLGIIRGWDSNWYGGKDYGDKLVEDEKIRKYLQVRIPKGGISKVVIERTLKRITLTIHTSRPGIVIGKGGGEVDAIREEIKKITGKDVQINISEIKRPELDARLVGENIAQQIENRFSYKRAIKNSIQGTMKMGAEGIKVRISGRLNGGEIARSEMYKDGRTPLHTLRANIDYALVEAQTVYGKIGIKVWVCKGEIYGKVDLAPQVEQERRRDGGGNRPDRRDQRGGDRNRGGGGDRGGDRRRRN
;
A
#
# COMPACT_ATOMS: atom_id res chain seq x y z
N MET A 1 -21.13 12.63 25.26
CA MET A 1 -19.90 11.91 24.86
C MET A 1 -19.09 12.82 23.92
N GLY A 2 -17.82 13.06 24.23
CA GLY A 2 -16.95 13.89 23.39
C GLY A 2 -16.69 13.28 22.00
N GLN A 3 -16.33 14.13 21.06
CA GLN A 3 -15.96 13.70 19.71
C GLN A 3 -14.64 12.93 19.73
N LYS A 4 -14.48 11.96 18.81
CA LYS A 4 -13.26 11.16 18.68
C LYS A 4 -12.32 11.82 17.68
N ILE A 5 -11.10 12.02 18.08
CA ILE A 5 -10.01 12.53 17.22
C ILE A 5 -9.61 11.48 16.19
N ASN A 6 -9.08 11.94 15.04
CA ASN A 6 -8.49 11.07 14.03
C ASN A 6 -7.23 10.40 14.61
N PRO A 7 -7.16 9.05 14.64
CA PRO A 7 -6.03 8.34 15.23
C PRO A 7 -4.69 8.61 14.54
N ILE A 8 -4.70 8.89 13.24
CA ILE A 8 -3.52 9.24 12.47
C ILE A 8 -2.97 10.59 12.92
N ALA A 9 -3.85 11.61 13.00
CA ALA A 9 -3.47 12.95 13.42
C ALA A 9 -2.90 12.97 14.84
N LEU A 10 -3.48 12.17 15.76
CA LEU A 10 -2.99 12.07 17.13
C LEU A 10 -1.58 11.50 17.24
N ARG A 11 -1.13 10.72 16.25
CA ARG A 11 0.16 10.02 16.22
C ARG A 11 1.21 10.68 15.33
N LEU A 12 0.86 11.79 14.69
CA LEU A 12 1.81 12.58 13.90
C LEU A 12 2.94 13.11 14.79
N GLY A 13 4.17 12.99 14.31
CA GLY A 13 5.36 13.37 15.06
C GLY A 13 5.81 12.39 16.13
N ILE A 14 5.04 11.31 16.41
CA ILE A 14 5.38 10.28 17.40
C ILE A 14 5.80 9.00 16.68
N ILE A 15 4.90 8.39 15.92
CA ILE A 15 5.15 7.14 15.19
C ILE A 15 4.94 7.27 13.68
N ARG A 16 4.37 8.38 13.22
CA ARG A 16 4.05 8.61 11.81
C ARG A 16 4.49 10.02 11.40
N GLY A 17 5.10 10.13 10.21
CA GLY A 17 5.42 11.40 9.57
C GLY A 17 4.24 11.94 8.77
N TRP A 18 4.46 13.10 8.14
CA TRP A 18 3.50 13.75 7.27
C TRP A 18 3.44 13.07 5.90
N ASP A 19 2.28 13.12 5.27
CA ASP A 19 2.12 12.65 3.87
C ASP A 19 2.50 13.74 2.85
N SER A 20 2.67 14.99 3.28
CA SER A 20 3.22 16.10 2.48
C SER A 20 4.46 16.64 3.19
N ASN A 21 5.63 16.50 2.56
CA ASN A 21 6.93 16.84 3.12
C ASN A 21 7.56 17.99 2.33
N TRP A 22 7.30 19.21 2.77
CA TRP A 22 7.86 20.42 2.18
C TRP A 22 7.77 21.59 3.16
N TYR A 23 8.59 22.59 2.93
CA TYR A 23 8.55 23.85 3.65
C TYR A 23 7.84 24.91 2.82
N GLY A 24 6.85 25.57 3.40
CA GLY A 24 6.12 26.66 2.76
C GLY A 24 6.33 27.97 3.52
N GLY A 25 6.96 28.96 2.93
CA GLY A 25 7.02 30.30 3.48
C GLY A 25 5.69 31.04 3.26
N LYS A 26 5.73 32.16 2.53
CA LYS A 26 4.54 32.97 2.21
C LYS A 26 3.53 32.23 1.33
N ASP A 27 4.00 31.30 0.46
CA ASP A 27 3.18 30.53 -0.50
C ASP A 27 2.60 29.23 0.10
N TYR A 28 2.50 29.14 1.43
CA TYR A 28 2.02 27.93 2.10
C TYR A 28 0.60 27.54 1.66
N GLY A 29 -0.31 28.54 1.62
CA GLY A 29 -1.71 28.31 1.26
C GLY A 29 -1.88 27.78 -0.16
N ASP A 30 -1.17 28.36 -1.11
CA ASP A 30 -1.26 27.96 -2.53
C ASP A 30 -0.72 26.54 -2.73
N LYS A 31 0.41 26.20 -2.10
CA LYS A 31 0.99 24.85 -2.13
C LYS A 31 0.06 23.81 -1.52
N LEU A 32 -0.65 24.16 -0.44
CA LEU A 32 -1.62 23.26 0.19
C LEU A 32 -2.82 22.97 -0.72
N VAL A 33 -3.34 24.01 -1.38
CA VAL A 33 -4.42 23.89 -2.36
C VAL A 33 -3.99 23.05 -3.57
N GLU A 34 -2.75 23.23 -4.04
CA GLU A 34 -2.19 22.40 -5.12
C GLU A 34 -2.12 20.91 -4.70
N ASP A 35 -1.64 20.61 -3.49
CA ASP A 35 -1.56 19.24 -2.98
C ASP A 35 -2.93 18.58 -2.91
N GLU A 36 -3.94 19.30 -2.47
CA GLU A 36 -5.31 18.79 -2.41
C GLU A 36 -5.88 18.52 -3.82
N LYS A 37 -5.60 19.41 -4.78
CA LYS A 37 -5.99 19.21 -6.20
C LYS A 37 -5.32 17.95 -6.76
N ILE A 38 -4.02 17.75 -6.51
CA ILE A 38 -3.29 16.55 -6.96
C ILE A 38 -3.91 15.29 -6.36
N ARG A 39 -4.19 15.25 -5.06
CA ARG A 39 -4.80 14.09 -4.39
C ARG A 39 -6.18 13.77 -4.96
N LYS A 40 -7.04 14.77 -5.13
CA LYS A 40 -8.37 14.60 -5.73
C LYS A 40 -8.30 14.12 -7.17
N TYR A 41 -7.41 14.72 -7.96
CA TYR A 41 -7.18 14.32 -9.35
C TYR A 41 -6.80 12.83 -9.44
N LEU A 42 -5.82 12.38 -8.66
CA LEU A 42 -5.38 10.98 -8.67
C LEU A 42 -6.49 10.01 -8.26
N GLN A 43 -7.33 10.36 -7.29
CA GLN A 43 -8.46 9.53 -6.87
C GLN A 43 -9.52 9.38 -7.95
N VAL A 44 -9.80 10.46 -8.70
CA VAL A 44 -10.78 10.44 -9.79
C VAL A 44 -10.22 9.73 -11.02
N ARG A 45 -8.94 9.95 -11.34
CA ARG A 45 -8.29 9.40 -12.55
C ARG A 45 -8.06 7.89 -12.45
N ILE A 46 -7.79 7.37 -11.25
CA ILE A 46 -7.44 5.97 -11.03
C ILE A 46 -8.37 5.31 -9.98
N PRO A 47 -9.68 5.23 -10.22
CA PRO A 47 -10.62 4.73 -9.21
C PRO A 47 -10.42 3.24 -8.89
N LYS A 48 -9.88 2.45 -9.82
CA LYS A 48 -9.63 1.01 -9.67
C LYS A 48 -8.20 0.67 -9.21
N GLY A 49 -7.35 1.68 -9.08
CA GLY A 49 -5.94 1.49 -8.73
C GLY A 49 -5.69 1.07 -7.28
N GLY A 50 -6.68 1.20 -6.41
CA GLY A 50 -6.52 0.88 -4.99
C GLY A 50 -5.41 1.74 -4.36
N ILE A 51 -5.55 3.06 -4.45
CA ILE A 51 -4.59 4.02 -3.89
C ILE A 51 -4.83 4.13 -2.38
N SER A 52 -3.84 3.73 -1.58
CA SER A 52 -3.89 3.90 -0.14
C SER A 52 -3.55 5.32 0.28
N LYS A 53 -2.35 5.76 -0.07
CA LYS A 53 -1.87 7.11 0.25
C LYS A 53 -0.99 7.66 -0.86
N VAL A 54 -0.90 9.00 -0.91
CA VAL A 54 -0.01 9.72 -1.81
C VAL A 54 0.91 10.59 -0.96
N VAL A 55 2.21 10.30 -1.01
CA VAL A 55 3.23 11.13 -0.35
C VAL A 55 3.73 12.15 -1.36
N ILE A 56 3.76 13.41 -0.95
CA ILE A 56 4.15 14.55 -1.80
C ILE A 56 5.39 15.19 -1.20
N GLU A 57 6.47 15.19 -1.95
CA GLU A 57 7.71 15.87 -1.60
C GLU A 57 7.93 17.00 -2.59
N ARG A 58 8.21 18.22 -2.08
CA ARG A 58 8.44 19.36 -2.93
C ARG A 58 9.85 19.90 -2.72
N THR A 59 10.56 20.04 -3.82
CA THR A 59 11.79 20.82 -3.91
C THR A 59 11.50 22.15 -4.64
N LEU A 60 12.47 23.01 -4.75
CA LEU A 60 12.31 24.31 -5.43
C LEU A 60 11.84 24.17 -6.89
N LYS A 61 12.31 23.16 -7.62
CA LYS A 61 12.06 22.97 -9.06
C LYS A 61 11.19 21.77 -9.41
N ARG A 62 11.03 20.79 -8.50
CA ARG A 62 10.40 19.51 -8.79
C ARG A 62 9.44 19.10 -7.69
N ILE A 63 8.40 18.41 -8.08
CA ILE A 63 7.45 17.73 -7.19
C ILE A 63 7.66 16.23 -7.37
N THR A 64 7.94 15.50 -6.30
CA THR A 64 8.01 14.04 -6.29
C THR A 64 6.76 13.49 -5.63
N LEU A 65 6.03 12.67 -6.37
CA LEU A 65 4.82 12.01 -5.91
C LEU A 65 5.10 10.53 -5.72
N THR A 66 4.98 10.02 -4.50
CA THR A 66 5.05 8.58 -4.24
C THR A 66 3.65 8.06 -3.99
N ILE A 67 3.16 7.25 -4.93
CA ILE A 67 1.82 6.66 -4.90
C ILE A 67 1.91 5.25 -4.33
N HIS A 68 1.31 5.03 -3.16
CA HIS A 68 1.18 3.70 -2.57
C HIS A 68 -0.11 3.04 -3.07
N THR A 69 0.02 1.93 -3.77
CA THR A 69 -1.12 1.22 -4.40
C THR A 69 -1.04 -0.27 -4.19
N SER A 70 -2.20 -0.93 -4.16
CA SER A 70 -2.30 -2.38 -4.17
C SER A 70 -2.21 -2.99 -5.57
N ARG A 71 -2.40 -2.18 -6.62
CA ARG A 71 -2.42 -2.63 -8.02
C ARG A 71 -1.54 -1.76 -8.90
N PRO A 72 -0.22 -1.87 -8.79
CA PRO A 72 0.71 -1.01 -9.53
C PRO A 72 0.53 -1.10 -11.04
N GLY A 73 0.18 -2.26 -11.58
CA GLY A 73 -0.04 -2.44 -13.02
C GLY A 73 -1.13 -1.55 -13.61
N ILE A 74 -2.18 -1.21 -12.85
CA ILE A 74 -3.25 -0.32 -13.32
C ILE A 74 -2.75 1.13 -13.38
N VAL A 75 -1.89 1.51 -12.42
CA VAL A 75 -1.33 2.87 -12.36
C VAL A 75 -0.25 3.06 -13.42
N ILE A 76 0.57 2.05 -13.65
CA ILE A 76 1.64 2.09 -14.66
C ILE A 76 1.06 2.07 -16.08
N GLY A 77 0.03 1.25 -16.31
CA GLY A 77 -0.56 1.03 -17.62
C GLY A 77 0.33 0.22 -18.56
N LYS A 78 -0.09 0.08 -19.80
CA LYS A 78 0.67 -0.64 -20.82
C LYS A 78 1.89 0.19 -21.24
N GLY A 79 3.08 -0.37 -21.02
CA GLY A 79 4.35 0.28 -21.39
C GLY A 79 4.66 1.61 -20.67
N GLY A 80 3.99 1.90 -19.54
CA GLY A 80 4.19 3.15 -18.79
C GLY A 80 3.36 4.35 -19.28
N GLY A 81 2.55 4.18 -20.33
CA GLY A 81 1.82 5.28 -20.94
C GLY A 81 0.85 6.02 -19.99
N GLU A 82 0.22 5.32 -19.03
CA GLU A 82 -0.68 5.97 -18.07
C GLU A 82 0.11 6.87 -17.09
N VAL A 83 1.28 6.45 -16.63
CA VAL A 83 2.12 7.28 -15.74
C VAL A 83 2.60 8.54 -16.45
N ASP A 84 2.98 8.42 -17.73
CA ASP A 84 3.44 9.58 -18.50
C ASP A 84 2.28 10.56 -18.77
N ALA A 85 1.10 10.05 -19.08
CA ALA A 85 -0.11 10.88 -19.23
C ALA A 85 -0.45 11.61 -17.91
N ILE A 86 -0.44 10.88 -16.77
CA ILE A 86 -0.70 11.48 -15.45
C ILE A 86 0.36 12.54 -15.12
N ARG A 87 1.63 12.29 -15.45
CA ARG A 87 2.72 13.26 -15.25
C ARG A 87 2.46 14.56 -16.01
N GLU A 88 2.07 14.46 -17.28
CA GLU A 88 1.77 15.63 -18.11
C GLU A 88 0.54 16.40 -17.61
N GLU A 89 -0.49 15.69 -17.20
CA GLU A 89 -1.71 16.31 -16.68
C GLU A 89 -1.42 17.04 -15.34
N ILE A 90 -0.67 16.44 -14.42
CA ILE A 90 -0.27 17.10 -13.18
C ILE A 90 0.68 18.26 -13.44
N LYS A 91 1.58 18.15 -14.42
CA LYS A 91 2.44 19.26 -14.85
C LYS A 91 1.62 20.45 -15.36
N LYS A 92 0.51 20.21 -16.06
CA LYS A 92 -0.42 21.29 -16.48
C LYS A 92 -1.11 21.96 -15.29
N ILE A 93 -1.44 21.19 -14.23
CA ILE A 93 -2.09 21.71 -13.03
C ILE A 93 -1.13 22.54 -12.16
N THR A 94 0.13 22.09 -12.04
CA THR A 94 1.09 22.67 -11.08
C THR A 94 2.11 23.63 -11.73
N GLY A 95 2.28 23.57 -13.05
CA GLY A 95 3.30 24.34 -13.78
C GLY A 95 4.76 23.95 -13.46
N LYS A 96 4.99 22.83 -12.72
CA LYS A 96 6.30 22.36 -12.28
C LYS A 96 6.60 20.98 -12.82
N ASP A 97 7.88 20.60 -12.84
CA ASP A 97 8.27 19.25 -13.20
C ASP A 97 7.82 18.26 -12.13
N VAL A 98 7.22 17.15 -12.58
CA VAL A 98 6.66 16.12 -11.69
C VAL A 98 7.38 14.79 -11.95
N GLN A 99 7.81 14.16 -10.87
CA GLN A 99 8.30 12.79 -10.87
C GLN A 99 7.31 11.92 -10.12
N ILE A 100 6.93 10.79 -10.70
CA ILE A 100 6.00 9.84 -10.10
C ILE A 100 6.75 8.56 -9.76
N ASN A 101 6.71 8.19 -8.48
CA ASN A 101 7.22 6.93 -7.97
C ASN A 101 6.02 6.08 -7.54
N ILE A 102 6.04 4.78 -7.85
CA ILE A 102 4.96 3.86 -7.49
C ILE A 102 5.52 2.85 -6.51
N SER A 103 4.88 2.75 -5.35
CA SER A 103 5.22 1.79 -4.29
C SER A 103 4.07 0.79 -4.14
N GLU A 104 4.40 -0.49 -4.24
CA GLU A 104 3.42 -1.57 -4.08
C GLU A 104 3.15 -1.87 -2.62
N ILE A 105 1.88 -2.04 -2.28
CA ILE A 105 1.45 -2.51 -0.96
C ILE A 105 1.31 -4.02 -0.99
N LYS A 106 2.25 -4.72 -0.37
CA LYS A 106 2.29 -6.20 -0.35
C LYS A 106 1.11 -6.84 0.38
N ARG A 107 0.52 -6.15 1.37
CA ARG A 107 -0.60 -6.65 2.21
C ARG A 107 -1.72 -5.62 2.25
N PRO A 108 -2.58 -5.57 1.24
CA PRO A 108 -3.66 -4.58 1.15
C PRO A 108 -4.71 -4.73 2.27
N GLU A 109 -4.83 -5.93 2.86
CA GLU A 109 -5.78 -6.20 3.95
C GLU A 109 -5.37 -5.54 5.27
N LEU A 110 -4.12 -5.10 5.41
CA LEU A 110 -3.64 -4.36 6.58
C LEU A 110 -3.78 -2.84 6.43
N ASP A 111 -4.25 -2.37 5.27
CA ASP A 111 -4.45 -0.95 5.00
C ASP A 111 -5.91 -0.58 5.19
N ALA A 112 -6.17 0.36 6.11
CA ALA A 112 -7.53 0.74 6.48
C ALA A 112 -8.31 1.33 5.31
N ARG A 113 -7.64 2.07 4.39
CA ARG A 113 -8.31 2.68 3.25
C ARG A 113 -8.73 1.63 2.24
N LEU A 114 -7.83 0.71 1.90
CA LEU A 114 -8.13 -0.36 0.93
C LEU A 114 -9.21 -1.31 1.45
N VAL A 115 -9.19 -1.64 2.74
CA VAL A 115 -10.25 -2.42 3.39
C VAL A 115 -11.58 -1.67 3.31
N GLY A 116 -11.58 -0.36 3.60
CA GLY A 116 -12.77 0.48 3.51
C GLY A 116 -13.35 0.56 2.10
N GLU A 117 -12.51 0.77 1.10
CA GLU A 117 -12.90 0.80 -0.32
C GLU A 117 -13.46 -0.54 -0.80
N ASN A 118 -12.86 -1.66 -0.36
CA ASN A 118 -13.38 -3.00 -0.67
C ASN A 118 -14.78 -3.22 -0.08
N ILE A 119 -15.00 -2.83 1.18
CA ILE A 119 -16.33 -2.90 1.81
C ILE A 119 -17.32 -2.00 1.07
N ALA A 120 -16.93 -0.77 0.71
CA ALA A 120 -17.77 0.17 -0.02
C ALA A 120 -18.20 -0.41 -1.37
N GLN A 121 -17.25 -0.93 -2.14
CA GLN A 121 -17.51 -1.55 -3.44
C GLN A 121 -18.45 -2.76 -3.34
N GLN A 122 -18.30 -3.61 -2.31
CA GLN A 122 -19.22 -4.72 -2.08
C GLN A 122 -20.64 -4.23 -1.79
N ILE A 123 -20.80 -3.17 -0.98
CA ILE A 123 -22.12 -2.59 -0.66
C ILE A 123 -22.76 -1.96 -1.91
N GLU A 124 -21.98 -1.25 -2.73
CA GLU A 124 -22.46 -0.69 -4.00
C GLU A 124 -22.92 -1.78 -4.98
N ASN A 125 -22.26 -2.93 -4.96
CA ASN A 125 -22.65 -4.13 -5.70
C ASN A 125 -23.81 -4.90 -5.05
N ARG A 126 -24.51 -4.29 -4.08
CA ARG A 126 -25.68 -4.85 -3.38
C ARG A 126 -25.41 -6.12 -2.55
N PHE A 127 -24.16 -6.36 -2.14
CA PHE A 127 -23.86 -7.41 -1.17
C PHE A 127 -24.35 -7.00 0.23
N SER A 128 -24.70 -7.98 1.04
CA SER A 128 -25.07 -7.73 2.44
C SER A 128 -23.90 -7.12 3.21
N TYR A 129 -24.09 -5.93 3.78
CA TYR A 129 -23.07 -5.23 4.54
C TYR A 129 -22.50 -6.06 5.70
N LYS A 130 -23.35 -6.88 6.36
CA LYS A 130 -22.91 -7.77 7.46
C LYS A 130 -21.91 -8.79 6.97
N ARG A 131 -22.15 -9.39 5.80
CA ARG A 131 -21.24 -10.38 5.20
C ARG A 131 -19.95 -9.72 4.71
N ALA A 132 -20.05 -8.56 4.07
CA ALA A 132 -18.90 -7.78 3.61
C ALA A 132 -17.96 -7.42 4.76
N ILE A 133 -18.51 -6.92 5.89
CA ILE A 133 -17.72 -6.56 7.06
C ILE A 133 -17.07 -7.80 7.70
N LYS A 134 -17.82 -8.90 7.89
CA LYS A 134 -17.26 -10.13 8.48
C LYS A 134 -16.10 -10.69 7.64
N ASN A 135 -16.26 -10.74 6.34
CA ASN A 135 -15.21 -11.22 5.43
C ASN A 135 -13.96 -10.33 5.50
N SER A 136 -14.14 -9.00 5.52
CA SER A 136 -13.02 -8.06 5.64
C SER A 136 -12.31 -8.18 6.97
N ILE A 137 -13.04 -8.34 8.08
CA ILE A 137 -12.45 -8.56 9.41
C ILE A 137 -11.64 -9.85 9.44
N GLN A 138 -12.20 -10.96 8.93
CA GLN A 138 -11.48 -12.23 8.87
C GLN A 138 -10.23 -12.13 8.01
N GLY A 139 -10.29 -11.46 6.85
CA GLY A 139 -9.14 -11.24 5.99
C GLY A 139 -8.02 -10.49 6.70
N THR A 140 -8.36 -9.38 7.34
CA THR A 140 -7.39 -8.55 8.09
C THR A 140 -6.76 -9.30 9.26
N MET A 141 -7.53 -10.05 10.03
CA MET A 141 -7.01 -10.85 11.14
C MET A 141 -6.10 -11.99 10.67
N LYS A 142 -6.44 -12.66 9.56
CA LYS A 142 -5.59 -13.69 8.94
C LYS A 142 -4.23 -13.15 8.48
N MET A 143 -4.17 -11.89 8.06
CA MET A 143 -2.92 -11.23 7.62
C MET A 143 -2.06 -10.74 8.78
N GLY A 144 -2.49 -10.96 10.03
CA GLY A 144 -1.69 -10.69 11.21
C GLY A 144 -1.91 -9.31 11.83
N ALA A 145 -3.09 -8.70 11.63
CA ALA A 145 -3.49 -7.54 12.43
C ALA A 145 -3.76 -7.95 13.89
N GLU A 146 -3.37 -7.12 14.85
CA GLU A 146 -3.72 -7.32 16.26
C GLU A 146 -5.19 -7.05 16.54
N GLY A 147 -5.81 -6.24 15.72
CA GLY A 147 -7.23 -5.97 15.82
C GLY A 147 -7.75 -5.04 14.74
N ILE A 148 -9.02 -5.18 14.49
CA ILE A 148 -9.77 -4.35 13.56
C ILE A 148 -11.09 -3.89 14.17
N LYS A 149 -11.50 -2.68 13.82
CA LYS A 149 -12.79 -2.11 14.17
C LYS A 149 -13.39 -1.46 12.94
N VAL A 150 -14.60 -1.83 12.60
CA VAL A 150 -15.35 -1.26 11.48
C VAL A 150 -16.65 -0.67 12.03
N ARG A 151 -16.94 0.58 11.68
CA ARG A 151 -18.23 1.22 11.98
C ARG A 151 -18.86 1.63 10.66
N ILE A 152 -20.09 1.22 10.48
CA ILE A 152 -20.91 1.58 9.33
C ILE A 152 -22.09 2.43 9.81
N SER A 153 -22.44 3.46 9.04
CA SER A 153 -23.54 4.38 9.37
C SER A 153 -24.26 4.84 8.11
N GLY A 154 -25.57 4.91 8.21
CA GLY A 154 -26.44 5.30 7.09
C GLY A 154 -27.72 4.47 7.03
N ARG A 155 -28.40 4.49 5.89
CA ARG A 155 -29.60 3.70 5.61
C ARG A 155 -29.22 2.26 5.27
N LEU A 156 -28.91 1.48 6.31
CA LEU A 156 -28.44 0.10 6.14
C LEU A 156 -29.56 -0.79 5.58
N ASN A 157 -29.25 -1.53 4.51
CA ASN A 157 -30.22 -2.34 3.74
C ASN A 157 -31.42 -1.55 3.19
N GLY A 158 -31.26 -0.25 2.95
CA GLY A 158 -32.35 0.58 2.44
C GLY A 158 -33.41 1.00 3.47
N GLY A 159 -33.19 0.74 4.77
CA GLY A 159 -34.12 1.16 5.83
C GLY A 159 -34.32 2.68 5.81
N GLU A 160 -35.55 3.16 6.12
CA GLU A 160 -35.86 4.59 6.13
C GLU A 160 -35.08 5.34 7.20
N ILE A 161 -34.95 4.74 8.38
CA ILE A 161 -34.22 5.32 9.49
C ILE A 161 -32.76 4.93 9.43
N ALA A 162 -31.87 5.92 9.38
CA ALA A 162 -30.44 5.70 9.42
C ALA A 162 -30.01 5.17 10.79
N ARG A 163 -29.12 4.18 10.80
CA ARG A 163 -28.53 3.63 12.02
C ARG A 163 -27.04 3.42 11.87
N SER A 164 -26.36 3.28 13.00
CA SER A 164 -24.94 2.96 13.06
C SER A 164 -24.73 1.61 13.70
N GLU A 165 -23.96 0.76 13.05
CA GLU A 165 -23.52 -0.53 13.60
C GLU A 165 -22.00 -0.56 13.67
N MET A 166 -21.47 -1.29 14.65
CA MET A 166 -20.03 -1.40 14.88
C MET A 166 -19.66 -2.87 15.12
N TYR A 167 -18.64 -3.29 14.41
CA TYR A 167 -18.05 -4.61 14.53
C TYR A 167 -16.59 -4.44 14.92
N LYS A 168 -16.11 -5.25 15.86
CA LYS A 168 -14.75 -5.20 16.37
C LYS A 168 -14.25 -6.62 16.61
N ASP A 169 -12.98 -6.83 16.26
CA ASP A 169 -12.24 -8.05 16.59
C ASP A 169 -10.83 -7.67 17.03
N GLY A 170 -10.29 -8.36 18.03
CA GLY A 170 -8.98 -8.09 18.59
C GLY A 170 -8.86 -6.76 19.36
N ARG A 171 -7.61 -6.29 19.49
CA ARG A 171 -7.22 -5.09 20.26
C ARG A 171 -7.15 -3.84 19.36
N THR A 172 -7.78 -2.75 19.79
CA THR A 172 -7.67 -1.44 19.12
C THR A 172 -7.47 -0.34 20.16
N PRO A 173 -6.26 -0.21 20.75
CA PRO A 173 -6.00 0.72 21.84
C PRO A 173 -5.85 2.15 21.30
N LEU A 174 -6.94 2.91 21.22
CA LEU A 174 -6.93 4.26 20.62
C LEU A 174 -6.14 5.30 21.45
N HIS A 175 -6.04 5.08 22.77
CA HIS A 175 -5.32 6.00 23.68
C HIS A 175 -3.82 5.76 23.73
N THR A 176 -3.34 4.59 23.31
CA THR A 176 -1.91 4.25 23.28
C THR A 176 -1.25 4.91 22.07
N LEU A 177 -0.39 5.89 22.28
CA LEU A 177 0.25 6.65 21.20
C LEU A 177 1.26 5.83 20.39
N ARG A 178 1.93 4.86 21.04
CA ARG A 178 2.86 3.93 20.38
C ARG A 178 2.18 2.86 19.52
N ALA A 179 0.86 2.68 19.66
CA ALA A 179 0.13 1.72 18.83
C ALA A 179 -0.03 2.23 17.40
N ASN A 180 0.42 1.43 16.43
CA ASN A 180 0.29 1.74 15.02
C ASN A 180 -1.14 1.44 14.56
N ILE A 181 -1.98 2.45 14.59
CA ILE A 181 -3.38 2.37 14.17
C ILE A 181 -3.54 3.12 12.87
N ASP A 182 -3.91 2.39 11.83
CA ASP A 182 -4.32 2.95 10.56
C ASP A 182 -5.82 3.23 10.57
N TYR A 183 -6.25 4.32 9.91
CA TYR A 183 -7.62 4.78 9.92
C TYR A 183 -8.05 5.27 8.56
N ALA A 184 -9.26 4.90 8.15
CA ALA A 184 -9.86 5.46 6.95
C ALA A 184 -11.35 5.73 7.16
N LEU A 185 -11.81 6.79 6.49
CA LEU A 185 -13.20 7.11 6.27
C LEU A 185 -13.46 6.96 4.77
N VAL A 186 -14.40 6.09 4.42
CA VAL A 186 -14.81 5.82 3.04
C VAL A 186 -16.34 5.94 2.95
N GLU A 187 -16.81 6.44 1.84
CA GLU A 187 -18.25 6.56 1.55
C GLU A 187 -18.63 5.60 0.42
N ALA A 188 -19.67 4.81 0.63
CA ALA A 188 -20.30 3.99 -0.40
C ALA A 188 -21.54 4.72 -0.94
N GLN A 189 -21.59 4.89 -2.26
CA GLN A 189 -22.72 5.54 -2.92
C GLN A 189 -23.78 4.49 -3.27
N THR A 190 -24.91 4.51 -2.57
CA THR A 190 -26.00 3.59 -2.83
C THR A 190 -27.22 4.32 -3.40
N VAL A 191 -28.16 3.56 -3.97
CA VAL A 191 -29.43 4.12 -4.49
C VAL A 191 -30.20 4.89 -3.42
N TYR A 192 -30.08 4.46 -2.16
CA TYR A 192 -30.77 5.07 -1.00
C TYR A 192 -29.99 6.19 -0.33
N GLY A 193 -28.85 6.60 -0.88
CA GLY A 193 -27.96 7.62 -0.34
C GLY A 193 -26.59 7.09 0.03
N LYS A 194 -25.80 7.93 0.70
CA LYS A 194 -24.44 7.59 1.11
C LYS A 194 -24.40 6.78 2.40
N ILE A 195 -23.56 5.76 2.44
CA ILE A 195 -23.24 4.99 3.62
C ILE A 195 -21.78 5.28 4.00
N GLY A 196 -21.58 5.81 5.21
CA GLY A 196 -20.25 6.09 5.74
C GLY A 196 -19.64 4.87 6.42
N ILE A 197 -18.41 4.54 6.05
CA ILE A 197 -17.65 3.41 6.57
C ILE A 197 -16.38 3.95 7.22
N LYS A 198 -16.21 3.69 8.52
CA LYS A 198 -14.99 4.03 9.27
C LYS A 198 -14.26 2.75 9.64
N VAL A 199 -13.01 2.65 9.27
CA VAL A 199 -12.17 1.47 9.52
C VAL A 199 -10.97 1.88 10.37
N TRP A 200 -10.67 1.10 11.40
CA TRP A 200 -9.46 1.18 12.22
C TRP A 200 -8.77 -0.17 12.18
N VAL A 201 -7.52 -0.21 11.78
CA VAL A 201 -6.69 -1.41 11.76
C VAL A 201 -5.50 -1.20 12.69
N CYS A 202 -5.36 -2.06 13.69
CA CYS A 202 -4.21 -2.06 14.60
C CYS A 202 -3.16 -3.05 14.06
N LYS A 203 -2.00 -2.52 13.71
CA LYS A 203 -0.85 -3.31 13.17
C LYS A 203 0.12 -3.77 14.27
N GLY A 204 -0.12 -3.35 15.52
CA GLY A 204 0.75 -3.62 16.66
C GLY A 204 1.32 -2.35 17.29
N GLU A 205 2.23 -2.52 18.24
CA GLU A 205 2.90 -1.40 18.93
C GLU A 205 4.33 -1.25 18.41
N ILE A 206 4.75 0.00 18.23
CA ILE A 206 6.09 0.35 17.77
C ILE A 206 6.90 0.81 19.00
N TYR A 207 8.05 0.17 19.24
CA TYR A 207 8.98 0.52 20.30
C TYR A 207 10.26 1.10 19.71
N GLY A 208 10.86 2.05 20.40
CA GLY A 208 12.09 2.69 19.98
C GLY A 208 11.87 3.99 19.18
N LYS A 209 12.97 4.55 18.67
CA LYS A 209 12.94 5.75 17.82
C LYS A 209 12.47 5.37 16.43
N VAL A 210 11.44 6.04 15.96
CA VAL A 210 10.90 5.87 14.60
C VAL A 210 11.51 6.94 13.71
N ASP A 211 12.01 6.52 12.56
CA ASP A 211 12.40 7.46 11.51
C ASP A 211 11.13 8.02 10.86
N LEU A 212 10.89 9.30 11.08
CA LEU A 212 9.71 10.01 10.56
C LEU A 212 9.91 10.55 9.15
N ALA A 213 11.13 10.42 8.60
CA ALA A 213 11.40 10.79 7.21
C ALA A 213 10.60 9.87 6.26
N PRO A 214 10.12 10.40 5.13
CA PRO A 214 9.48 9.58 4.13
C PRO A 214 10.48 8.50 3.68
N GLN A 215 10.11 7.25 3.86
CA GLN A 215 10.90 6.14 3.35
C GLN A 215 10.71 6.12 1.83
N VAL A 216 11.55 6.83 1.13
CA VAL A 216 11.80 6.55 -0.27
C VAL A 216 12.47 5.17 -0.25
N GLU A 217 11.77 4.12 -0.68
CA GLU A 217 12.41 2.86 -1.01
C GLU A 217 13.45 3.21 -2.10
N GLN A 218 14.67 3.51 -1.64
CA GLN A 218 15.81 3.45 -2.53
C GLN A 218 15.80 2.00 -3.01
N GLU A 219 15.45 1.81 -4.27
CA GLU A 219 15.84 0.60 -4.98
C GLU A 219 17.32 0.42 -4.65
N ARG A 220 17.60 -0.51 -3.74
CA ARG A 220 18.95 -1.02 -3.59
C ARG A 220 19.26 -1.57 -4.96
N ARG A 221 19.91 -0.75 -5.78
CA ARG A 221 20.63 -1.22 -6.96
C ARG A 221 21.42 -2.39 -6.42
N ARG A 222 20.97 -3.58 -6.75
CA ARG A 222 21.77 -4.76 -6.62
C ARG A 222 22.92 -4.52 -7.61
N ASP A 223 23.94 -3.83 -7.14
CA ASP A 223 25.24 -3.89 -7.74
C ASP A 223 25.66 -5.36 -7.65
N GLY A 224 25.18 -6.09 -8.64
CA GLY A 224 25.62 -7.44 -8.95
C GLY A 224 27.05 -7.40 -9.50
N GLY A 225 27.95 -6.74 -8.79
CA GLY A 225 29.38 -6.87 -8.91
C GLY A 225 29.82 -8.18 -8.26
N GLY A 226 29.21 -9.28 -8.66
CA GLY A 226 29.74 -10.61 -8.39
C GLY A 226 31.03 -10.78 -9.17
N ASN A 227 32.16 -10.45 -8.55
CA ASN A 227 33.46 -10.89 -8.92
C ASN A 227 33.43 -12.43 -9.00
N ARG A 228 33.17 -12.97 -10.20
CA ARG A 228 33.37 -14.38 -10.48
C ARG A 228 34.87 -14.55 -10.58
N PRO A 229 35.55 -15.29 -9.68
CA PRO A 229 36.93 -15.63 -9.88
C PRO A 229 37.02 -16.47 -11.15
N ASP A 230 37.83 -15.97 -12.06
CA ASP A 230 38.19 -16.57 -13.33
C ASP A 230 38.82 -17.95 -13.07
N ARG A 231 38.07 -19.03 -13.26
CA ARG A 231 38.57 -20.40 -13.27
C ARG A 231 39.06 -20.73 -14.68
N ARG A 232 40.07 -20.03 -15.13
CA ARG A 232 40.94 -20.45 -16.23
C ARG A 232 42.37 -20.43 -15.68
N ASP A 233 42.86 -21.61 -15.47
CA ASP A 233 44.25 -22.07 -15.59
C ASP A 233 44.54 -23.14 -14.53
N GLN A 234 44.17 -24.38 -14.86
CA GLN A 234 44.91 -25.58 -14.44
C GLN A 234 44.48 -26.74 -15.35
N ARG A 235 44.92 -26.68 -16.59
CA ARG A 235 45.11 -27.85 -17.45
C ARG A 235 46.55 -27.87 -17.93
N GLY A 236 47.37 -28.52 -17.18
CA GLY A 236 48.74 -28.81 -17.54
C GLY A 236 49.28 -30.02 -16.81
N GLY A 237 49.38 -31.12 -17.52
CA GLY A 237 50.41 -32.17 -17.24
C GLY A 237 50.00 -33.22 -16.23
N ASP A 238 49.54 -34.39 -16.66
CA ASP A 238 50.46 -35.51 -16.66
C ASP A 238 49.94 -36.69 -17.52
N ARG A 239 50.76 -37.08 -18.48
CA ARG A 239 50.67 -38.33 -19.21
C ARG A 239 51.46 -39.38 -18.42
N ASN A 240 50.88 -40.53 -18.04
CA ASN A 240 51.47 -41.79 -18.48
C ASN A 240 50.96 -43.01 -17.76
N ARG A 241 50.89 -44.11 -18.52
CA ARG A 241 50.86 -45.55 -18.12
C ARG A 241 49.59 -46.01 -17.41
N GLY A 242 48.88 -47.00 -17.88
CA GLY A 242 49.24 -48.15 -18.71
C GLY A 242 48.40 -49.35 -18.21
N GLY A 243 47.94 -50.16 -19.13
CA GLY A 243 47.73 -51.60 -18.83
C GLY A 243 46.40 -52.06 -18.34
N GLY A 244 45.53 -52.62 -19.21
CA GLY A 244 45.45 -54.06 -19.31
C GLY A 244 44.25 -54.70 -18.60
N GLY A 245 43.46 -55.50 -19.34
CA GLY A 245 42.69 -56.60 -18.85
C GLY A 245 41.16 -56.36 -18.71
N ASP A 246 40.35 -56.66 -19.67
CA ASP A 246 39.89 -57.90 -20.22
C ASP A 246 38.77 -58.62 -19.36
N ARG A 247 37.73 -59.03 -20.10
CA ARG A 247 36.70 -60.02 -19.75
C ARG A 247 35.59 -59.50 -18.77
N GLY A 248 34.33 -59.55 -19.09
CA GLY A 248 33.57 -60.53 -19.87
C GLY A 248 32.28 -60.81 -19.13
N GLY A 249 31.21 -60.97 -19.88
CA GLY A 249 30.11 -61.83 -19.48
C GLY A 249 29.00 -61.15 -18.69
N ASP A 250 27.90 -61.09 -19.14
CA ASP A 250 26.88 -61.94 -19.71
C ASP A 250 25.60 -61.85 -18.88
N ARG A 251 24.54 -61.60 -19.57
CA ARG A 251 23.20 -62.21 -19.46
C ARG A 251 22.25 -61.95 -18.29
N ARG A 252 21.09 -61.55 -18.78
CA ARG A 252 19.72 -62.04 -18.44
C ARG A 252 18.95 -61.34 -17.37
N ARG A 253 17.90 -60.68 -17.80
CA ARG A 253 16.48 -61.07 -18.02
C ARG A 253 15.66 -61.22 -16.74
N ARG A 254 14.49 -60.58 -16.85
CA ARG A 254 13.15 -60.94 -16.26
C ARG A 254 13.01 -60.53 -14.78
N ASN A 255 12.01 -59.82 -14.43
CA ASN A 255 10.56 -59.79 -14.70
C ASN A 255 10.04 -58.38 -14.53
#